data_62e224dd869f131c705f1b50bf741d56
#
_entry.id   62e224dd869f131c705f1b50bf741d56
#
_cell.length_a   1.000
_cell.length_b   1.000
_cell.length_c   1.000
_cell.angle_alpha   90.00
_cell.angle_beta   90.00
_cell.angle_gamma   90.00
#
_symmetry.space_group_name_H-M   'P 1'
#
loop_
_entity.id
_entity.type
_entity.pdbx_description
1 polymer ?
#
loop_
_entity_poly.entity_id
_entity_poly.type
_entity_poly.pdbx_seq_one_letter_code
_entity_poly.pdbx_strand_id
1 'polypeptide(L)'
;MKKYTSQHILSQCSVLFAFIVIFQSCYPWFLWGDILVGNISIMLFLVCRILLRSKISNRYRLPAFFLFLFYLWMGIYQAEQLQTPVVQLIKRILPLFFIVSMQKEEKVRLKDLTINIISLILFISFVAYVFIIFLEFPLQPMEIRHPINTWYPPFLNYYFFITAYGDFLRFHSIFTEPGHLGMFCALLLYINRYSMKDFRNVIMLISLIFSFSLAAYVLLVAGWFIYELIPEISFRKISKMSLVIVLFVCVGWCYLSYSPGGIIQNLIINRLAYDEEKGVQGNNRNTYDFMQTYDKLSTSEYLVGKGSTFMNEKFANTANSSYRNFIMANGFIGLSLLFLFFLSVIYAFPSRLAFGMFLLFIMSFWQRPYWLLEIESWVFLCAVSIFYYDKNI
;
A
#
# COMPACT_ATOMS: atom_id res chain seq x y z
N MET A 1 -12.78 39.03 4.84
CA MET A 1 -13.65 37.84 5.00
C MET A 1 -13.74 36.96 3.76
N LYS A 2 -14.21 37.42 2.59
CA LYS A 2 -14.40 36.60 1.37
C LYS A 2 -13.14 35.83 0.92
N LYS A 3 -11.94 36.37 1.05
CA LYS A 3 -10.69 35.73 0.61
C LYS A 3 -10.29 34.53 1.51
N TYR A 4 -10.53 34.61 2.80
CA TYR A 4 -10.28 33.50 3.74
C TYR A 4 -11.24 32.33 3.50
N THR A 5 -12.52 32.62 3.18
CA THR A 5 -13.51 31.58 2.90
C THR A 5 -13.16 30.80 1.62
N SER A 6 -12.71 31.48 0.55
CA SER A 6 -12.34 30.82 -0.71
C SER A 6 -11.08 29.94 -0.58
N GLN A 7 -10.06 30.38 0.16
CA GLN A 7 -8.87 29.56 0.41
C GLN A 7 -9.17 28.32 1.26
N HIS A 8 -10.07 28.46 2.23
CA HIS A 8 -10.49 27.32 3.05
C HIS A 8 -11.25 26.28 2.21
N ILE A 9 -12.17 26.70 1.36
CA ILE A 9 -12.89 25.82 0.43
C ILE A 9 -11.92 25.11 -0.51
N LEU A 10 -10.98 25.82 -1.12
CA LEU A 10 -9.97 25.23 -2.00
C LEU A 10 -9.09 24.19 -1.29
N SER A 11 -8.74 24.45 -0.02
CA SER A 11 -7.98 23.49 0.79
C SER A 11 -8.79 22.23 1.05
N GLN A 12 -10.10 22.36 1.36
CA GLN A 12 -10.97 21.20 1.55
C GLN A 12 -11.16 20.41 0.25
N CYS A 13 -11.38 21.08 -0.88
CA CYS A 13 -11.47 20.44 -2.19
C CYS A 13 -10.16 19.70 -2.52
N SER A 14 -9.01 20.33 -2.27
CA SER A 14 -7.70 19.69 -2.46
C SER A 14 -7.57 18.38 -1.66
N VAL A 15 -7.99 18.37 -0.40
CA VAL A 15 -7.98 17.16 0.44
C VAL A 15 -8.94 16.10 -0.09
N LEU A 16 -10.15 16.49 -0.51
CA LEU A 16 -11.13 15.57 -1.08
C LEU A 16 -10.62 14.91 -2.37
N PHE A 17 -10.08 15.70 -3.31
CA PHE A 17 -9.55 15.14 -4.55
C PHE A 17 -8.31 14.28 -4.32
N ALA A 18 -7.43 14.65 -3.38
CA ALA A 18 -6.33 13.80 -2.96
C ALA A 18 -6.83 12.45 -2.41
N PHE A 19 -7.89 12.48 -1.59
CA PHE A 19 -8.51 11.27 -1.07
C PHE A 19 -9.09 10.40 -2.21
N ILE A 20 -9.80 10.97 -3.18
CA ILE A 20 -10.36 10.21 -4.31
C ILE A 20 -9.24 9.53 -5.11
N VAL A 21 -8.13 10.21 -5.35
CA VAL A 21 -6.96 9.62 -6.03
C VAL A 21 -6.38 8.44 -5.23
N ILE A 22 -6.21 8.61 -3.90
CA ILE A 22 -5.77 7.52 -3.01
C ILE A 22 -6.77 6.36 -3.06
N PHE A 23 -8.06 6.66 -2.94
CA PHE A 23 -9.12 5.66 -2.93
C PHE A 23 -9.17 4.87 -4.25
N GLN A 24 -9.01 5.54 -5.39
CA GLN A 24 -8.96 4.87 -6.69
C GLN A 24 -7.71 3.98 -6.82
N SER A 25 -6.58 4.38 -6.25
CA SER A 25 -5.37 3.56 -6.28
C SER A 25 -5.48 2.29 -5.43
N CYS A 26 -6.52 2.18 -4.56
CA CYS A 26 -6.91 0.91 -3.92
C CYS A 26 -7.51 -0.10 -4.88
N TYR A 27 -7.76 0.27 -6.14
CA TYR A 27 -8.42 -0.56 -7.15
C TYR A 27 -9.73 -1.20 -6.66
N PRO A 28 -10.68 -0.41 -6.13
CA PRO A 28 -11.96 -0.97 -5.72
C PRO A 28 -12.71 -1.50 -6.94
N TRP A 29 -13.35 -2.67 -6.80
CA TRP A 29 -13.95 -3.39 -7.92
C TRP A 29 -14.95 -2.56 -8.75
N PHE A 30 -15.67 -1.66 -8.14
CA PHE A 30 -16.65 -0.79 -8.81
C PHE A 30 -16.02 0.39 -9.57
N LEU A 31 -14.70 0.59 -9.45
CA LEU A 31 -13.92 1.57 -10.23
C LEU A 31 -12.95 0.87 -11.21
N TRP A 32 -13.06 -0.44 -11.39
CA TRP A 32 -12.24 -1.14 -12.36
C TRP A 32 -12.52 -0.64 -13.77
N GLY A 33 -11.48 -0.24 -14.48
CA GLY A 33 -11.60 0.30 -15.83
C GLY A 33 -12.06 1.77 -15.90
N ASP A 34 -12.48 2.38 -14.78
CA ASP A 34 -12.83 3.80 -14.76
C ASP A 34 -11.58 4.68 -14.60
N ILE A 35 -10.93 4.93 -15.73
CA ILE A 35 -9.76 5.80 -15.80
C ILE A 35 -10.16 7.27 -15.62
N LEU A 36 -11.41 7.64 -15.91
CA LEU A 36 -11.87 9.02 -15.92
C LEU A 36 -11.91 9.63 -14.53
N VAL A 37 -12.48 8.94 -13.55
CA VAL A 37 -12.61 9.43 -12.16
C VAL A 37 -11.25 9.80 -11.60
N GLY A 38 -10.23 8.95 -11.77
CA GLY A 38 -8.89 9.24 -11.29
C GLY A 38 -8.20 10.37 -12.04
N ASN A 39 -8.30 10.40 -13.36
CA ASN A 39 -7.68 11.45 -14.15
C ASN A 39 -8.30 12.82 -13.84
N ILE A 40 -9.62 12.89 -13.74
CA ILE A 40 -10.33 14.12 -13.36
C ILE A 40 -9.93 14.55 -11.94
N SER A 41 -9.89 13.60 -10.99
CA SER A 41 -9.52 13.90 -9.61
C SER A 41 -8.08 14.39 -9.49
N ILE A 42 -7.13 13.80 -10.22
CA ILE A 42 -5.75 14.28 -10.28
C ILE A 42 -5.71 15.70 -10.82
N MET A 43 -6.39 15.97 -11.93
CA MET A 43 -6.40 17.31 -12.54
C MET A 43 -7.00 18.34 -11.57
N LEU A 44 -8.12 18.03 -10.94
CA LEU A 44 -8.77 18.93 -9.98
C LEU A 44 -7.89 19.13 -8.72
N PHE A 45 -7.22 18.09 -8.24
CA PHE A 45 -6.23 18.21 -7.17
C PHE A 45 -5.12 19.18 -7.56
N LEU A 46 -4.51 19.01 -8.73
CA LEU A 46 -3.44 19.88 -9.22
C LEU A 46 -3.91 21.34 -9.36
N VAL A 47 -5.09 21.54 -9.94
CA VAL A 47 -5.70 22.88 -10.07
C VAL A 47 -5.89 23.52 -8.69
N CYS A 48 -6.47 22.81 -7.73
CA CYS A 48 -6.63 23.31 -6.36
C CYS A 48 -5.29 23.71 -5.75
N ARG A 49 -4.24 22.88 -5.93
CA ARG A 49 -2.90 23.18 -5.39
C ARG A 49 -2.26 24.41 -6.02
N ILE A 50 -2.40 24.59 -7.32
CA ILE A 50 -1.90 25.77 -8.04
C ILE A 50 -2.63 27.02 -7.56
N LEU A 51 -3.95 26.98 -7.44
CA LEU A 51 -4.77 28.10 -6.99
C LEU A 51 -4.51 28.50 -5.53
N LEU A 52 -4.20 27.53 -4.67
CA LEU A 52 -3.84 27.79 -3.27
C LEU A 52 -2.54 28.58 -3.12
N ARG A 53 -1.69 28.65 -4.16
CA ARG A 53 -0.40 29.35 -4.15
C ARG A 53 0.39 29.10 -2.86
N SER A 54 0.37 27.88 -2.36
CA SER A 54 1.08 27.50 -1.15
C SER A 54 2.58 27.75 -1.33
N LYS A 55 3.18 28.56 -0.47
CA LYS A 55 4.64 28.77 -0.48
C LYS A 55 5.31 27.43 -0.15
N ILE A 56 6.07 26.92 -1.11
CA ILE A 56 6.83 25.69 -0.91
C ILE A 56 8.00 26.01 0.00
N SER A 57 8.04 25.38 1.18
CA SER A 57 9.13 25.55 2.13
C SER A 57 10.45 25.07 1.53
N ASN A 58 11.55 25.69 1.94
CA ASN A 58 12.92 25.28 1.55
C ASN A 58 13.22 23.80 1.92
N ARG A 59 12.52 23.24 2.89
CA ARG A 59 12.64 21.82 3.30
C ARG A 59 12.32 20.84 2.17
N TYR A 60 11.48 21.24 1.21
CA TYR A 60 11.08 20.40 0.10
C TYR A 60 12.06 20.42 -1.08
N ARG A 61 13.14 21.22 -1.03
CA ARG A 61 14.10 21.30 -2.14
C ARG A 61 14.79 19.97 -2.41
N LEU A 62 15.27 19.33 -1.37
CA LEU A 62 15.98 18.05 -1.51
C LEU A 62 15.03 16.91 -1.96
N PRO A 63 13.84 16.71 -1.37
CA PRO A 63 12.84 15.80 -1.92
C PRO A 63 12.46 16.10 -3.37
N ALA A 64 12.24 17.37 -3.72
CA ALA A 64 11.92 17.76 -5.09
C ALA A 64 13.05 17.43 -6.07
N PHE A 65 14.30 17.64 -5.68
CA PHE A 65 15.47 17.30 -6.48
C PHE A 65 15.56 15.80 -6.77
N PHE A 66 15.45 14.95 -5.75
CA PHE A 66 15.51 13.49 -5.97
C PHE A 66 14.28 12.97 -6.71
N LEU A 67 13.09 13.54 -6.48
CA LEU A 67 11.89 13.19 -7.23
C LEU A 67 12.04 13.59 -8.71
N PHE A 68 12.68 14.71 -8.99
CA PHE A 68 12.98 15.16 -10.35
C PHE A 68 14.00 14.23 -11.02
N LEU A 69 15.08 13.82 -10.34
CA LEU A 69 16.03 12.85 -10.87
C LEU A 69 15.37 11.50 -11.15
N PHE A 70 14.50 11.05 -10.25
CA PHE A 70 13.72 9.84 -10.46
C PHE A 70 12.78 9.96 -11.68
N TYR A 71 12.18 11.13 -11.88
CA TYR A 71 11.39 11.43 -13.06
C TYR A 71 12.23 11.40 -14.34
N LEU A 72 13.41 12.01 -14.35
CA LEU A 72 14.32 11.95 -15.49
C LEU A 72 14.67 10.51 -15.85
N TRP A 73 14.89 9.69 -14.85
CA TRP A 73 15.19 8.27 -15.03
C TRP A 73 14.00 7.50 -15.60
N MET A 74 12.88 7.46 -14.89
CA MET A 74 11.73 6.65 -15.27
C MET A 74 10.91 7.25 -16.42
N GLY A 75 10.72 8.56 -16.41
CA GLY A 75 9.82 9.23 -17.33
C GLY A 75 10.47 9.61 -18.65
N ILE A 76 11.77 9.86 -18.66
CA ILE A 76 12.48 10.33 -19.86
C ILE A 76 13.43 9.25 -20.40
N TYR A 77 14.36 8.79 -19.58
CA TYR A 77 15.37 7.83 -20.03
C TYR A 77 14.78 6.48 -20.46
N GLN A 78 13.78 5.99 -19.74
CA GLN A 78 13.10 4.72 -20.07
C GLN A 78 11.84 4.92 -20.94
N ALA A 79 11.58 6.15 -21.41
CA ALA A 79 10.41 6.43 -22.24
C ALA A 79 10.71 6.07 -23.70
N GLU A 80 9.91 5.18 -24.26
CA GLU A 80 9.97 4.81 -25.67
C GLU A 80 9.01 5.67 -26.52
N GLN A 81 8.00 6.28 -25.92
CA GLN A 81 7.04 7.15 -26.58
C GLN A 81 7.04 8.54 -25.97
N LEU A 82 6.97 9.58 -26.81
CA LEU A 82 6.94 10.99 -26.38
C LEU A 82 5.82 11.36 -25.41
N GLN A 83 4.72 10.60 -25.40
CA GLN A 83 3.60 10.84 -24.47
C GLN A 83 3.89 10.32 -23.06
N THR A 84 4.73 9.31 -22.91
CA THR A 84 5.02 8.65 -21.62
C THR A 84 5.55 9.63 -20.56
N PRO A 85 6.55 10.51 -20.86
CA PRO A 85 7.05 11.47 -19.89
C PRO A 85 5.96 12.39 -19.32
N VAL A 86 5.12 12.95 -20.20
CA VAL A 86 4.06 13.89 -19.78
C VAL A 86 3.03 13.18 -18.88
N VAL A 87 2.62 11.98 -19.26
CA VAL A 87 1.68 11.17 -18.47
C VAL A 87 2.25 10.82 -17.10
N GLN A 88 3.51 10.39 -17.03
CA GLN A 88 4.18 10.09 -15.76
C GLN A 88 4.33 11.34 -14.88
N LEU A 89 4.68 12.50 -15.48
CA LEU A 89 4.78 13.76 -14.75
C LEU A 89 3.43 14.13 -14.10
N ILE A 90 2.35 14.14 -14.88
CA ILE A 90 1.03 14.58 -14.42
C ILE A 90 0.41 13.59 -13.45
N LYS A 91 0.48 12.28 -13.75
CA LYS A 91 -0.24 11.26 -12.98
C LYS A 91 0.49 10.80 -11.72
N ARG A 92 1.82 10.92 -11.66
CA ARG A 92 2.62 10.35 -10.55
C ARG A 92 3.47 11.39 -9.85
N ILE A 93 4.30 12.12 -10.59
CA ILE A 93 5.32 12.98 -9.99
C ILE A 93 4.72 14.23 -9.34
N LEU A 94 3.86 14.95 -10.06
CA LEU A 94 3.22 16.15 -9.52
C LEU A 94 2.30 15.86 -8.33
N PRO A 95 1.44 14.82 -8.33
CA PRO A 95 0.67 14.47 -7.16
C PRO A 95 1.54 14.16 -5.95
N LEU A 96 2.62 13.37 -6.10
CA LEU A 96 3.55 13.09 -5.01
C LEU A 96 4.20 14.36 -4.46
N PHE A 97 4.68 15.24 -5.34
CA PHE A 97 5.27 16.52 -4.94
C PHE A 97 4.27 17.40 -4.19
N PHE A 98 3.04 17.53 -4.68
CA PHE A 98 2.02 18.33 -4.03
C PHE A 98 1.57 17.75 -2.69
N ILE A 99 1.55 16.42 -2.52
CA ILE A 99 1.28 15.81 -1.22
C ILE A 99 2.39 16.12 -0.23
N VAL A 100 3.63 15.97 -0.62
CA VAL A 100 4.77 16.36 0.24
C VAL A 100 4.62 17.82 0.68
N SER A 101 4.20 18.72 -0.22
CA SER A 101 4.06 20.15 0.03
C SER A 101 2.75 20.58 0.74
N MET A 102 1.80 19.67 0.98
CA MET A 102 0.58 19.96 1.74
C MET A 102 0.91 20.45 3.16
N GLN A 103 0.07 21.33 3.69
CA GLN A 103 0.18 21.79 5.08
C GLN A 103 -0.16 20.67 6.07
N LYS A 104 0.33 20.77 7.31
CA LYS A 104 0.07 19.75 8.35
C LYS A 104 -1.42 19.47 8.51
N GLU A 105 -2.23 20.53 8.60
CA GLU A 105 -3.68 20.44 8.82
C GLU A 105 -4.38 19.71 7.65
N GLU A 106 -3.93 19.94 6.41
CA GLU A 106 -4.44 19.26 5.23
C GLU A 106 -4.09 17.76 5.28
N LYS A 107 -2.87 17.40 5.66
CA LYS A 107 -2.42 16.00 5.79
C LYS A 107 -3.15 15.27 6.91
N VAL A 108 -3.38 15.93 8.05
CA VAL A 108 -4.18 15.35 9.14
C VAL A 108 -5.61 15.08 8.68
N ARG A 109 -6.25 16.06 8.00
CA ARG A 109 -7.59 15.87 7.43
C ARG A 109 -7.63 14.75 6.39
N LEU A 110 -6.61 14.66 5.53
CA LEU A 110 -6.51 13.59 4.53
C LEU A 110 -6.40 12.22 5.20
N LYS A 111 -5.54 12.10 6.22
CA LYS A 111 -5.42 10.89 7.05
C LYS A 111 -6.77 10.53 7.68
N ASP A 112 -7.42 11.48 8.36
CA ASP A 112 -8.67 11.21 9.07
C ASP A 112 -9.81 10.84 8.10
N LEU A 113 -9.90 11.52 6.95
CA LEU A 113 -10.86 11.20 5.90
C LEU A 113 -10.62 9.78 5.36
N THR A 114 -9.37 9.42 5.08
CA THR A 114 -8.99 8.09 4.60
C THR A 114 -9.37 7.02 5.62
N ILE A 115 -9.00 7.20 6.88
CA ILE A 115 -9.31 6.24 7.94
C ILE A 115 -10.83 6.12 8.15
N ASN A 116 -11.57 7.23 8.15
CA ASN A 116 -13.01 7.21 8.34
C ASN A 116 -13.73 6.45 7.23
N ILE A 117 -13.43 6.77 5.97
CA ILE A 117 -14.13 6.15 4.85
C ILE A 117 -13.72 4.68 4.70
N ILE A 118 -12.43 4.38 4.80
CA ILE A 118 -11.95 2.99 4.70
C ILE A 118 -12.52 2.14 5.83
N SER A 119 -12.49 2.60 7.08
CA SER A 119 -13.04 1.82 8.20
C SER A 119 -14.56 1.61 8.07
N LEU A 120 -15.30 2.59 7.56
CA LEU A 120 -16.72 2.45 7.28
C LEU A 120 -16.99 1.38 6.21
N ILE A 121 -16.26 1.42 5.11
CA ILE A 121 -16.36 0.42 4.03
C ILE A 121 -16.01 -0.97 4.56
N LEU A 122 -14.91 -1.08 5.30
CA LEU A 122 -14.47 -2.35 5.89
C LEU A 122 -15.51 -2.90 6.86
N PHE A 123 -16.13 -2.04 7.68
CA PHE A 123 -17.18 -2.44 8.61
C PHE A 123 -18.40 -3.03 7.87
N ILE A 124 -18.94 -2.29 6.90
CA ILE A 124 -20.10 -2.74 6.11
C ILE A 124 -19.76 -4.05 5.38
N SER A 125 -18.60 -4.08 4.72
CA SER A 125 -18.14 -5.28 4.00
C SER A 125 -17.95 -6.47 4.92
N PHE A 126 -17.39 -6.26 6.12
CA PHE A 126 -17.13 -7.35 7.06
C PHE A 126 -18.43 -7.93 7.65
N VAL A 127 -19.39 -7.06 7.99
CA VAL A 127 -20.72 -7.51 8.44
C VAL A 127 -21.37 -8.35 7.34
N ALA A 128 -21.41 -7.86 6.09
CA ALA A 128 -21.95 -8.62 4.97
C ALA A 128 -21.21 -9.95 4.76
N TYR A 129 -19.87 -9.96 4.87
CA TYR A 129 -19.05 -11.16 4.76
C TYR A 129 -19.40 -12.19 5.82
N VAL A 130 -19.55 -11.79 7.08
CA VAL A 130 -19.96 -12.70 8.15
C VAL A 130 -21.33 -13.31 7.89
N PHE A 131 -22.31 -12.48 7.50
CA PHE A 131 -23.67 -12.98 7.20
C PHE A 131 -23.69 -13.95 6.03
N ILE A 132 -22.95 -13.68 4.96
CA ILE A 132 -23.02 -14.48 3.72
C ILE A 132 -22.15 -15.74 3.85
N ILE A 133 -20.92 -15.62 4.34
CA ILE A 133 -19.95 -16.72 4.34
C ILE A 133 -20.09 -17.64 5.57
N PHE A 134 -20.34 -17.08 6.76
CA PHE A 134 -20.41 -17.88 7.99
C PHE A 134 -21.83 -18.24 8.41
N LEU A 135 -22.81 -17.38 8.13
CA LEU A 135 -24.22 -17.65 8.44
C LEU A 135 -25.00 -18.16 7.20
N GLU A 136 -24.31 -18.39 6.09
CA GLU A 136 -24.84 -18.97 4.84
C GLU A 136 -26.11 -18.26 4.34
N PHE A 137 -26.15 -16.93 4.48
CA PHE A 137 -27.31 -16.16 3.98
C PHE A 137 -27.40 -16.32 2.44
N PRO A 138 -28.58 -16.67 1.89
CA PRO A 138 -28.75 -17.04 0.50
C PRO A 138 -28.70 -15.85 -0.46
N LEU A 139 -27.57 -15.16 -0.56
CA LEU A 139 -27.33 -14.11 -1.53
C LEU A 139 -26.53 -14.68 -2.72
N GLN A 140 -27.09 -14.65 -3.92
CA GLN A 140 -26.39 -15.09 -5.11
C GLN A 140 -25.41 -14.00 -5.57
N PRO A 141 -24.10 -14.32 -5.71
CA PRO A 141 -23.12 -13.39 -6.20
C PRO A 141 -23.21 -13.21 -7.72
N MET A 142 -22.78 -12.07 -8.19
CA MET A 142 -22.57 -11.81 -9.62
C MET A 142 -21.10 -12.11 -9.96
N GLU A 143 -20.85 -12.92 -10.99
CA GLU A 143 -19.49 -13.13 -11.49
C GLU A 143 -19.01 -11.87 -12.21
N ILE A 144 -17.83 -11.37 -11.82
CA ILE A 144 -17.17 -10.25 -12.46
C ILE A 144 -15.72 -10.62 -12.78
N ARG A 145 -15.16 -10.02 -13.85
CA ARG A 145 -13.76 -10.22 -14.25
C ARG A 145 -13.01 -8.92 -14.24
N HIS A 146 -11.74 -8.97 -13.86
CA HIS A 146 -10.89 -7.79 -13.91
C HIS A 146 -10.67 -7.37 -15.37
N PRO A 147 -11.00 -6.12 -15.75
CA PRO A 147 -11.03 -5.71 -17.16
C PRO A 147 -9.64 -5.63 -17.82
N ILE A 148 -8.59 -5.43 -17.03
CA ILE A 148 -7.23 -5.23 -17.53
C ILE A 148 -6.36 -6.46 -17.26
N ASN A 149 -6.39 -6.97 -16.02
CA ASN A 149 -5.51 -8.06 -15.60
C ASN A 149 -6.21 -9.41 -15.78
N THR A 150 -6.11 -9.99 -16.96
CA THR A 150 -6.78 -11.24 -17.34
C THR A 150 -6.24 -12.48 -16.62
N TRP A 151 -5.10 -12.37 -15.94
CA TRP A 151 -4.53 -13.47 -15.14
C TRP A 151 -5.21 -13.66 -13.77
N TYR A 152 -6.04 -12.70 -13.33
CA TYR A 152 -6.88 -12.92 -12.15
C TYR A 152 -7.98 -13.94 -12.45
N PRO A 153 -8.29 -14.86 -11.51
CA PRO A 153 -9.49 -15.67 -11.63
C PRO A 153 -10.74 -14.79 -11.61
N PRO A 154 -11.88 -15.29 -12.06
CA PRO A 154 -13.15 -14.60 -11.87
C PRO A 154 -13.38 -14.28 -10.40
N PHE A 155 -14.06 -13.17 -10.14
CA PHE A 155 -14.46 -12.79 -8.79
C PHE A 155 -15.96 -12.98 -8.63
N LEU A 156 -16.36 -13.36 -7.43
CA LEU A 156 -17.73 -13.36 -6.98
C LEU A 156 -18.03 -12.07 -6.22
N ASN A 157 -18.90 -11.26 -6.79
CA ASN A 157 -19.29 -9.96 -6.23
C ASN A 157 -20.60 -10.11 -5.45
N TYR A 158 -20.52 -9.90 -4.13
CA TYR A 158 -21.65 -9.89 -3.20
C TYR A 158 -22.12 -8.44 -2.90
N TYR A 159 -21.91 -7.49 -3.80
CA TYR A 159 -22.26 -6.06 -3.72
C TYR A 159 -21.46 -5.26 -2.68
N PHE A 160 -21.27 -5.80 -1.48
CA PHE A 160 -20.52 -5.15 -0.38
C PHE A 160 -19.06 -5.59 -0.34
N PHE A 161 -18.75 -6.75 -0.88
CA PHE A 161 -17.38 -7.29 -0.97
C PHE A 161 -17.27 -8.22 -2.18
N ILE A 162 -16.02 -8.48 -2.56
CA ILE A 162 -15.70 -9.49 -3.57
C ILE A 162 -14.86 -10.60 -2.95
N THR A 163 -14.89 -11.78 -3.56
CA THR A 163 -13.94 -12.87 -3.30
C THR A 163 -13.46 -13.44 -4.62
N ALA A 164 -12.20 -13.90 -4.68
CA ALA A 164 -11.74 -14.65 -5.85
C ALA A 164 -12.41 -16.03 -5.88
N TYR A 165 -12.72 -16.54 -7.07
CA TYR A 165 -13.29 -17.87 -7.23
C TYR A 165 -12.35 -18.92 -6.61
N GLY A 166 -12.86 -19.73 -5.69
CA GLY A 166 -12.08 -20.71 -4.93
C GLY A 166 -11.35 -20.18 -3.68
N ASP A 167 -11.42 -18.89 -3.37
CA ASP A 167 -10.78 -18.27 -2.17
C ASP A 167 -11.81 -17.58 -1.25
N PHE A 168 -12.89 -18.27 -0.94
CA PHE A 168 -14.06 -17.69 -0.24
C PHE A 168 -13.77 -17.29 1.21
N LEU A 169 -12.81 -17.94 1.86
CA LEU A 169 -12.53 -17.72 3.28
C LEU A 169 -11.63 -16.52 3.55
N ARG A 170 -11.06 -15.92 2.52
CA ARG A 170 -10.23 -14.74 2.68
C ARG A 170 -11.06 -13.48 2.46
N PHE A 171 -11.00 -12.57 3.43
CA PHE A 171 -11.70 -11.30 3.32
C PHE A 171 -10.98 -10.33 2.41
N HIS A 172 -11.64 -9.91 1.33
CA HIS A 172 -11.11 -8.96 0.34
C HIS A 172 -11.72 -7.55 0.49
N SER A 173 -12.94 -7.44 1.05
CA SER A 173 -13.74 -6.21 1.00
C SER A 173 -13.87 -5.72 -0.45
N ILE A 174 -13.46 -4.48 -0.73
CA ILE A 174 -13.48 -3.90 -2.07
C ILE A 174 -12.18 -4.12 -2.87
N PHE A 175 -11.17 -4.75 -2.26
CA PHE A 175 -9.84 -4.89 -2.86
C PHE A 175 -9.75 -6.14 -3.74
N THR A 176 -8.98 -6.04 -4.82
CA THR A 176 -8.71 -7.15 -5.74
C THR A 176 -8.04 -8.34 -5.04
N GLU A 177 -7.17 -8.05 -4.06
CA GLU A 177 -6.45 -9.06 -3.31
C GLU A 177 -6.53 -8.83 -1.81
N PRO A 178 -6.72 -9.89 -0.99
CA PRO A 178 -6.73 -9.76 0.47
C PRO A 178 -5.38 -9.30 1.02
N GLY A 179 -4.28 -9.60 0.31
CA GLY A 179 -2.95 -9.10 0.66
C GLY A 179 -2.85 -7.57 0.56
N HIS A 180 -3.51 -6.94 -0.40
CA HIS A 180 -3.58 -5.48 -0.52
C HIS A 180 -4.30 -4.87 0.67
N LEU A 181 -5.50 -5.36 0.95
CA LEU A 181 -6.28 -4.94 2.11
C LEU A 181 -5.47 -5.02 3.40
N GLY A 182 -4.84 -6.19 3.64
CA GLY A 182 -4.10 -6.41 4.88
C GLY A 182 -2.89 -5.49 5.04
N MET A 183 -2.09 -5.30 4.00
CA MET A 183 -0.92 -4.41 4.02
C MET A 183 -1.33 -2.96 4.22
N PHE A 184 -2.37 -2.51 3.52
CA PHE A 184 -2.91 -1.16 3.66
C PHE A 184 -3.42 -0.90 5.08
N CYS A 185 -4.19 -1.84 5.66
CA CYS A 185 -4.63 -1.76 7.05
C CYS A 185 -3.45 -1.69 8.04
N ALA A 186 -2.38 -2.46 7.82
CA ALA A 186 -1.20 -2.42 8.69
C ALA A 186 -0.53 -1.03 8.71
N LEU A 187 -0.42 -0.38 7.55
CA LEU A 187 0.14 0.97 7.45
C LEU A 187 -0.80 2.02 8.07
N LEU A 188 -2.13 1.90 7.87
CA LEU A 188 -3.10 2.80 8.49
C LEU A 188 -3.14 2.65 10.01
N LEU A 189 -3.01 1.44 10.54
CA LEU A 189 -2.89 1.18 11.98
C LEU A 189 -1.66 1.86 12.57
N TYR A 190 -0.52 1.81 11.87
CA TYR A 190 0.70 2.51 12.29
C TYR A 190 0.51 4.03 12.34
N ILE A 191 0.00 4.64 11.27
CA ILE A 191 -0.21 6.10 11.23
C ILE A 191 -1.27 6.55 12.26
N ASN A 192 -2.22 5.68 12.61
CA ASN A 192 -3.22 5.91 13.66
C ASN A 192 -2.82 5.36 15.03
N ARG A 193 -1.53 5.03 15.23
CA ARG A 193 -0.88 4.74 16.52
C ARG A 193 -1.42 3.52 17.26
N TYR A 194 -1.98 2.55 16.58
CA TYR A 194 -2.51 1.32 17.18
C TYR A 194 -3.46 1.53 18.36
N SER A 195 -4.15 2.67 18.46
CA SER A 195 -5.10 2.95 19.55
C SER A 195 -6.33 2.07 19.46
N MET A 196 -6.42 1.02 20.27
CA MET A 196 -7.58 0.11 20.30
C MET A 196 -8.82 0.74 20.94
N LYS A 197 -8.72 1.94 21.51
CA LYS A 197 -9.89 2.74 21.93
C LYS A 197 -10.64 3.34 20.74
N ASP A 198 -9.97 3.45 19.61
CA ASP A 198 -10.56 3.89 18.36
C ASP A 198 -11.16 2.70 17.62
N PHE A 199 -12.49 2.66 17.51
CA PHE A 199 -13.23 1.59 16.85
C PHE A 199 -12.76 1.38 15.39
N ARG A 200 -12.30 2.42 14.71
CA ARG A 200 -11.76 2.34 13.35
C ARG A 200 -10.54 1.43 13.29
N ASN A 201 -9.65 1.51 14.29
CA ASN A 201 -8.49 0.62 14.39
C ASN A 201 -8.90 -0.83 14.65
N VAL A 202 -9.93 -1.04 15.46
CA VAL A 202 -10.45 -2.40 15.72
C VAL A 202 -10.97 -3.02 14.42
N ILE A 203 -11.74 -2.28 13.62
CA ILE A 203 -12.25 -2.76 12.33
C ILE A 203 -11.12 -3.05 11.35
N MET A 204 -10.13 -2.15 11.24
CA MET A 204 -8.96 -2.37 10.38
C MET A 204 -8.16 -3.60 10.83
N LEU A 205 -7.98 -3.81 12.12
CA LEU A 205 -7.29 -4.99 12.67
C LEU A 205 -8.05 -6.29 12.36
N ILE A 206 -9.35 -6.33 12.60
CA ILE A 206 -10.20 -7.48 12.26
C ILE A 206 -10.11 -7.79 10.76
N SER A 207 -10.27 -6.79 9.92
CA SER A 207 -10.18 -6.94 8.46
C SER A 207 -8.81 -7.48 8.01
N LEU A 208 -7.72 -6.99 8.62
CA LEU A 208 -6.38 -7.49 8.39
C LEU A 208 -6.24 -8.96 8.77
N ILE A 209 -6.76 -9.36 9.94
CA ILE A 209 -6.71 -10.75 10.41
C ILE A 209 -7.45 -11.67 9.43
N PHE A 210 -8.66 -11.32 9.03
CA PHE A 210 -9.47 -12.12 8.10
C PHE A 210 -8.98 -12.07 6.64
N SER A 211 -8.00 -11.20 6.32
CA SER A 211 -7.34 -11.22 5.01
C SER A 211 -6.48 -12.48 4.80
N PHE A 212 -6.10 -13.18 5.87
CA PHE A 212 -5.16 -14.31 5.87
C PHE A 212 -3.91 -14.05 5.02
N SER A 213 -3.36 -12.84 5.14
CA SER A 213 -2.16 -12.40 4.43
C SER A 213 -0.94 -12.45 5.34
N LEU A 214 -0.01 -13.37 5.06
CA LEU A 214 1.25 -13.49 5.82
C LEU A 214 2.04 -12.17 5.82
N ALA A 215 2.11 -11.48 4.69
CA ALA A 215 2.78 -10.19 4.58
C ALA A 215 2.15 -9.13 5.49
N ALA A 216 0.81 -9.10 5.56
CA ALA A 216 0.09 -8.17 6.42
C ALA A 216 0.35 -8.46 7.90
N TYR A 217 0.40 -9.74 8.30
CA TYR A 217 0.73 -10.13 9.67
C TYR A 217 2.15 -9.71 10.06
N VAL A 218 3.12 -9.93 9.16
CA VAL A 218 4.51 -9.49 9.39
C VAL A 218 4.57 -7.97 9.54
N LEU A 219 3.89 -7.21 8.67
CA LEU A 219 3.84 -5.75 8.77
C LEU A 219 3.13 -5.26 10.04
N LEU A 220 2.03 -5.91 10.45
CA LEU A 220 1.32 -5.59 11.69
C LEU A 220 2.24 -5.77 12.90
N VAL A 221 2.86 -6.93 13.01
CA VAL A 221 3.75 -7.27 14.14
C VAL A 221 4.97 -6.36 14.14
N ALA A 222 5.67 -6.25 13.02
CA ALA A 222 6.83 -5.37 12.89
C ALA A 222 6.48 -3.91 13.17
N GLY A 223 5.35 -3.43 12.66
CA GLY A 223 4.89 -2.06 12.89
C GLY A 223 4.58 -1.78 14.35
N TRP A 224 3.90 -2.71 15.02
CA TRP A 224 3.64 -2.58 16.46
C TRP A 224 4.94 -2.58 17.27
N PHE A 225 5.89 -3.49 16.97
CA PHE A 225 7.21 -3.51 17.60
C PHE A 225 7.95 -2.18 17.39
N ILE A 226 8.03 -1.72 16.16
CA ILE A 226 8.70 -0.47 15.80
C ILE A 226 8.06 0.70 16.56
N TYR A 227 6.72 0.76 16.59
CA TYR A 227 5.99 1.84 17.26
C TYR A 227 6.27 1.88 18.78
N GLU A 228 6.28 0.74 19.45
CA GLU A 228 6.48 0.64 20.90
C GLU A 228 7.95 0.81 21.31
N LEU A 229 8.90 0.31 20.51
CA LEU A 229 10.31 0.28 20.88
C LEU A 229 11.09 1.53 20.45
N ILE A 230 10.75 2.13 19.30
CA ILE A 230 11.49 3.29 18.80
C ILE A 230 11.50 4.49 19.78
N PRO A 231 10.39 4.85 20.45
CA PRO A 231 10.42 5.96 21.42
C PRO A 231 11.32 5.68 22.61
N GLU A 232 11.27 4.47 23.14
CA GLU A 232 12.01 4.06 24.33
C GLU A 232 12.21 2.55 24.34
N ILE A 233 13.46 2.11 24.25
CA ILE A 233 13.81 0.70 24.34
C ILE A 233 13.84 0.31 25.83
N SER A 234 12.88 -0.50 26.28
CA SER A 234 12.78 -1.00 27.63
C SER A 234 12.66 -2.51 27.62
N PHE A 235 13.45 -3.18 28.48
CA PHE A 235 13.36 -4.64 28.64
C PHE A 235 11.93 -5.10 29.00
N ARG A 236 11.23 -4.32 29.83
CA ARG A 236 9.84 -4.60 30.20
C ARG A 236 8.89 -4.59 28.99
N LYS A 237 9.09 -3.62 28.07
CA LYS A 237 8.30 -3.58 26.83
C LYS A 237 8.59 -4.77 25.92
N ILE A 238 9.87 -5.09 25.72
CA ILE A 238 10.30 -6.25 24.93
C ILE A 238 9.70 -7.55 25.50
N SER A 239 9.83 -7.77 26.81
CA SER A 239 9.30 -8.96 27.47
C SER A 239 7.77 -9.08 27.32
N LYS A 240 7.03 -7.96 27.51
CA LYS A 240 5.58 -7.94 27.31
C LYS A 240 5.18 -8.29 25.88
N MET A 241 5.89 -7.75 24.90
CA MET A 241 5.61 -7.99 23.50
C MET A 241 5.95 -9.42 23.08
N SER A 242 7.08 -9.95 23.57
CA SER A 242 7.45 -11.35 23.37
C SER A 242 6.41 -12.30 23.98
N LEU A 243 5.90 -11.98 25.17
CA LEU A 243 4.84 -12.77 25.80
C LEU A 243 3.56 -12.81 24.93
N VAL A 244 3.15 -11.66 24.36
CA VAL A 244 1.96 -11.61 23.47
C VAL A 244 2.18 -12.48 22.24
N ILE A 245 3.37 -12.46 21.64
CA ILE A 245 3.69 -13.31 20.50
C ILE A 245 3.68 -14.78 20.87
N VAL A 246 4.31 -15.14 21.99
CA VAL A 246 4.31 -16.54 22.49
C VAL A 246 2.88 -17.03 22.72
N LEU A 247 2.03 -16.22 23.36
CA LEU A 247 0.62 -16.56 23.56
C LEU A 247 -0.11 -16.77 22.23
N PHE A 248 0.13 -15.88 21.25
CA PHE A 248 -0.49 -16.02 19.93
C PHE A 248 -0.04 -17.29 19.19
N VAL A 249 1.26 -17.62 19.28
CA VAL A 249 1.82 -18.87 18.72
C VAL A 249 1.25 -20.09 19.44
N CYS A 250 1.14 -20.07 20.78
CA CYS A 250 0.56 -21.16 21.56
C CYS A 250 -0.92 -21.39 21.20
N VAL A 251 -1.72 -20.33 21.10
CA VAL A 251 -3.13 -20.44 20.70
C VAL A 251 -3.25 -21.01 19.28
N GLY A 252 -2.42 -20.53 18.36
CA GLY A 252 -2.36 -21.06 16.99
C GLY A 252 -1.98 -22.53 16.96
N TRP A 253 -0.99 -22.93 17.75
CA TRP A 253 -0.56 -24.33 17.90
C TRP A 253 -1.67 -25.23 18.47
N CYS A 254 -2.34 -24.79 19.54
CA CYS A 254 -3.47 -25.52 20.12
C CYS A 254 -4.61 -25.70 19.11
N TYR A 255 -4.93 -24.64 18.36
CA TYR A 255 -5.95 -24.72 17.31
C TYR A 255 -5.59 -25.74 16.23
N LEU A 256 -4.33 -25.74 15.76
CA LEU A 256 -3.84 -26.69 14.75
C LEU A 256 -3.89 -28.13 15.24
N SER A 257 -3.55 -28.34 16.50
CA SER A 257 -3.61 -29.67 17.11
C SER A 257 -5.05 -30.21 17.27
N TYR A 258 -6.00 -29.28 17.48
CA TYR A 258 -7.42 -29.64 17.64
C TYR A 258 -8.13 -29.82 16.27
N SER A 259 -7.75 -29.05 15.24
CA SER A 259 -8.39 -29.09 13.91
C SER A 259 -7.34 -29.25 12.81
N PRO A 260 -6.73 -30.43 12.66
CA PRO A 260 -5.79 -30.68 11.58
C PRO A 260 -6.50 -30.61 10.22
N GLY A 261 -5.89 -29.93 9.24
CA GLY A 261 -6.49 -29.67 7.93
C GLY A 261 -7.49 -28.52 7.88
N GLY A 262 -7.66 -27.76 8.98
CA GLY A 262 -8.53 -26.61 9.05
C GLY A 262 -8.02 -25.39 8.27
N ILE A 263 -8.77 -24.29 8.37
CA ILE A 263 -8.52 -23.03 7.64
C ILE A 263 -7.10 -22.51 7.88
N ILE A 264 -6.64 -22.45 9.12
CA ILE A 264 -5.31 -21.95 9.46
C ILE A 264 -4.20 -22.83 8.85
N GLN A 265 -4.39 -24.17 8.89
CA GLN A 265 -3.46 -25.09 8.24
C GLN A 265 -3.29 -24.76 6.76
N ASN A 266 -4.39 -24.64 6.04
CA ASN A 266 -4.37 -24.45 4.58
C ASN A 266 -3.94 -23.04 4.16
N LEU A 267 -4.41 -22.01 4.85
CA LEU A 267 -4.18 -20.62 4.45
C LEU A 267 -2.90 -20.00 5.01
N ILE A 268 -2.33 -20.58 6.08
CA ILE A 268 -1.13 -20.04 6.73
C ILE A 268 0.00 -21.05 6.72
N ILE A 269 -0.18 -22.23 7.37
CA ILE A 269 0.92 -23.17 7.62
C ILE A 269 1.45 -23.78 6.31
N ASN A 270 0.57 -24.30 5.47
CA ASN A 270 0.99 -24.90 4.20
C ASN A 270 1.71 -23.90 3.29
N ARG A 271 1.42 -22.60 3.44
CA ARG A 271 2.14 -21.53 2.70
C ARG A 271 3.52 -21.24 3.26
N LEU A 272 3.78 -21.58 4.53
CA LEU A 272 5.09 -21.44 5.16
C LEU A 272 5.95 -22.69 4.93
N ALA A 273 5.36 -23.79 4.46
CA ALA A 273 6.11 -25.02 4.17
C ALA A 273 7.22 -24.74 3.14
N TYR A 274 8.38 -25.28 3.40
CA TYR A 274 9.55 -25.17 2.52
C TYR A 274 9.59 -26.40 1.61
N ASP A 275 9.70 -26.15 0.33
CA ASP A 275 9.91 -27.14 -0.72
C ASP A 275 11.33 -26.99 -1.24
N GLU A 276 12.09 -28.09 -1.37
CA GLU A 276 13.51 -28.02 -1.78
C GLU A 276 13.69 -27.45 -3.19
N GLU A 277 12.73 -27.66 -4.10
CA GLU A 277 12.80 -27.16 -5.47
C GLU A 277 12.24 -25.75 -5.62
N LYS A 278 11.18 -25.42 -4.90
CA LYS A 278 10.40 -24.16 -5.05
C LYS A 278 10.63 -23.14 -3.93
N GLY A 279 11.34 -23.53 -2.89
CA GLY A 279 11.50 -22.70 -1.68
C GLY A 279 10.21 -22.64 -0.85
N VAL A 280 9.91 -21.51 -0.22
CA VAL A 280 8.68 -21.32 0.56
C VAL A 280 7.46 -21.37 -0.37
N GLN A 281 6.55 -22.31 -0.17
CA GLN A 281 5.38 -22.53 -1.05
C GLN A 281 4.48 -21.30 -1.22
N GLY A 282 4.39 -20.43 -0.21
CA GLY A 282 3.68 -19.15 -0.30
C GLY A 282 4.36 -18.06 -1.11
N ASN A 283 5.60 -18.29 -1.57
CA ASN A 283 6.37 -17.34 -2.35
C ASN A 283 6.09 -17.49 -3.87
N ASN A 284 4.83 -17.28 -4.24
CA ASN A 284 4.37 -17.32 -5.63
C ASN A 284 4.42 -15.94 -6.30
N ARG A 285 5.40 -15.11 -5.95
CA ARG A 285 5.48 -13.71 -6.40
C ARG A 285 6.05 -13.54 -7.79
N ASN A 286 6.76 -14.53 -8.30
CA ASN A 286 7.35 -14.48 -9.62
C ASN A 286 7.18 -15.84 -10.31
N THR A 287 6.93 -15.79 -11.61
CA THR A 287 6.90 -17.00 -12.44
C THR A 287 8.30 -17.54 -12.67
N TYR A 288 8.41 -18.81 -13.00
CA TYR A 288 9.71 -19.45 -13.32
C TYR A 288 10.42 -18.75 -14.47
N ASP A 289 9.70 -18.43 -15.56
CA ASP A 289 10.27 -17.74 -16.73
C ASP A 289 10.79 -16.34 -16.38
N PHE A 290 10.11 -15.64 -15.47
CA PHE A 290 10.57 -14.37 -14.96
C PHE A 290 11.88 -14.54 -14.20
N MET A 291 11.96 -15.52 -13.30
CA MET A 291 13.16 -15.77 -12.51
C MET A 291 14.35 -16.16 -13.40
N GLN A 292 14.15 -17.06 -14.36
CA GLN A 292 15.20 -17.39 -15.33
C GLN A 292 15.71 -16.18 -16.11
N THR A 293 14.80 -15.27 -16.48
CA THR A 293 15.17 -14.05 -17.21
C THR A 293 15.94 -13.09 -16.29
N TYR A 294 15.48 -12.94 -15.04
CA TYR A 294 16.11 -12.10 -14.03
C TYR A 294 17.54 -12.56 -13.71
N ASP A 295 17.73 -13.85 -13.50
CA ASP A 295 19.03 -14.42 -13.14
C ASP A 295 20.06 -14.38 -14.30
N LYS A 296 19.59 -14.21 -15.55
CA LYS A 296 20.43 -14.05 -16.75
C LYS A 296 20.73 -12.59 -17.11
N LEU A 297 20.29 -11.62 -16.31
CA LEU A 297 20.60 -10.22 -16.57
C LEU A 297 22.10 -9.96 -16.51
N SER A 298 22.63 -9.21 -17.46
CA SER A 298 23.99 -8.70 -17.42
C SER A 298 24.14 -7.63 -16.33
N THR A 299 25.37 -7.33 -15.91
CA THR A 299 25.65 -6.28 -14.93
C THR A 299 25.09 -4.92 -15.34
N SER A 300 25.15 -4.58 -16.62
CA SER A 300 24.58 -3.33 -17.16
C SER A 300 23.07 -3.33 -17.06
N GLU A 301 22.41 -4.44 -17.38
CA GLU A 301 20.95 -4.56 -17.27
C GLU A 301 20.48 -4.52 -15.80
N TYR A 302 21.24 -5.07 -14.85
CA TYR A 302 20.96 -4.88 -13.42
C TYR A 302 21.05 -3.41 -13.00
N LEU A 303 22.02 -2.66 -13.52
CA LEU A 303 22.18 -1.25 -13.18
C LEU A 303 21.09 -0.36 -13.79
N VAL A 304 20.78 -0.59 -15.06
CA VAL A 304 19.93 0.31 -15.86
C VAL A 304 18.48 -0.18 -15.94
N GLY A 305 18.26 -1.48 -15.87
CA GLY A 305 16.95 -2.12 -16.14
C GLY A 305 16.73 -2.37 -17.64
N LYS A 306 15.68 -3.12 -17.94
CA LYS A 306 15.25 -3.44 -19.32
C LYS A 306 14.11 -2.54 -19.83
N GLY A 307 13.59 -1.67 -18.98
CA GLY A 307 12.49 -0.79 -19.30
C GLY A 307 11.11 -1.41 -19.11
N SER A 308 10.10 -0.54 -19.06
CA SER A 308 8.70 -0.93 -18.86
C SER A 308 8.10 -1.64 -20.08
N THR A 309 8.56 -1.31 -21.28
CA THR A 309 8.08 -1.95 -22.53
C THR A 309 8.46 -3.41 -22.57
N PHE A 310 9.72 -3.74 -22.30
CA PHE A 310 10.14 -5.14 -22.18
C PHE A 310 9.29 -5.92 -21.16
N MET A 311 8.99 -5.31 -20.02
CA MET A 311 8.15 -5.92 -19.00
C MET A 311 6.72 -6.17 -19.50
N ASN A 312 6.16 -5.19 -20.19
CA ASN A 312 4.80 -5.28 -20.73
C ASN A 312 4.71 -6.31 -21.88
N GLU A 313 5.70 -6.36 -22.77
CA GLU A 313 5.69 -7.31 -23.89
C GLU A 313 5.86 -8.76 -23.43
N LYS A 314 6.78 -9.00 -22.49
CA LYS A 314 7.14 -10.35 -22.08
C LYS A 314 6.33 -10.88 -20.91
N PHE A 315 5.91 -10.03 -19.98
CA PHE A 315 5.33 -10.42 -18.69
C PHE A 315 3.97 -9.78 -18.37
N ALA A 316 3.31 -9.11 -19.32
CA ALA A 316 2.02 -8.42 -19.08
C ALA A 316 0.93 -9.33 -18.50
N ASN A 317 0.90 -10.59 -18.93
CA ASN A 317 -0.12 -11.56 -18.54
C ASN A 317 0.33 -12.51 -17.43
N THR A 318 1.37 -12.13 -16.67
CA THR A 318 1.93 -12.97 -15.62
C THR A 318 1.86 -12.28 -14.26
N ALA A 319 1.58 -13.08 -13.22
CA ALA A 319 1.50 -12.61 -11.85
C ALA A 319 2.89 -12.39 -11.23
N ASN A 320 3.67 -11.44 -11.77
CA ASN A 320 4.97 -11.10 -11.21
C ASN A 320 4.87 -9.85 -10.32
N SER A 321 5.21 -9.97 -9.05
CA SER A 321 5.15 -8.85 -8.10
C SER A 321 6.22 -9.00 -7.01
N SER A 322 7.36 -8.39 -7.19
CA SER A 322 8.43 -8.33 -6.18
C SER A 322 9.38 -7.17 -6.49
N TYR A 323 10.29 -6.84 -5.55
CA TYR A 323 11.35 -5.87 -5.80
C TYR A 323 12.17 -6.20 -7.07
N ARG A 324 12.25 -7.48 -7.46
CA ARG A 324 12.92 -7.92 -8.70
C ARG A 324 12.26 -7.38 -9.95
N ASN A 325 10.93 -7.27 -9.95
CA ASN A 325 10.20 -6.62 -11.04
C ASN A 325 10.61 -5.16 -11.20
N PHE A 326 10.73 -4.46 -10.08
CA PHE A 326 11.16 -3.06 -10.10
C PHE A 326 12.60 -2.93 -10.64
N ILE A 327 13.52 -3.80 -10.17
CA ILE A 327 14.91 -3.80 -10.65
C ILE A 327 14.98 -4.19 -12.13
N MET A 328 14.24 -5.21 -12.57
CA MET A 328 14.20 -5.59 -13.98
C MET A 328 13.71 -4.46 -14.88
N ALA A 329 12.70 -3.69 -14.41
CA ALA A 329 12.18 -2.57 -15.17
C ALA A 329 13.09 -1.33 -15.12
N ASN A 330 13.57 -0.95 -13.91
CA ASN A 330 14.16 0.38 -13.65
C ASN A 330 15.64 0.33 -13.23
N GLY A 331 16.19 -0.85 -13.04
CA GLY A 331 17.54 -1.07 -12.56
C GLY A 331 17.78 -0.64 -11.11
N PHE A 332 18.98 -0.89 -10.63
CA PHE A 332 19.43 -0.40 -9.32
C PHE A 332 19.54 1.13 -9.25
N ILE A 333 19.80 1.79 -10.39
CA ILE A 333 19.81 3.27 -10.44
C ILE A 333 18.41 3.82 -10.13
N GLY A 334 17.37 3.32 -10.79
CA GLY A 334 16.00 3.74 -10.51
C GLY A 334 15.58 3.45 -9.07
N LEU A 335 15.94 2.28 -8.55
CA LEU A 335 15.69 1.90 -7.15
C LEU A 335 16.39 2.86 -6.18
N SER A 336 17.67 3.18 -6.41
CA SER A 336 18.45 4.08 -5.57
C SER A 336 17.86 5.49 -5.57
N LEU A 337 17.47 6.01 -6.73
CA LEU A 337 16.85 7.34 -6.84
C LEU A 337 15.52 7.41 -6.09
N LEU A 338 14.71 6.36 -6.16
CA LEU A 338 13.46 6.26 -5.42
C LEU A 338 13.71 6.26 -3.91
N PHE A 339 14.65 5.46 -3.43
CA PHE A 339 14.99 5.44 -2.00
C PHE A 339 15.62 6.75 -1.52
N LEU A 340 16.45 7.40 -2.33
CA LEU A 340 16.99 8.72 -2.02
C LEU A 340 15.87 9.76 -1.91
N PHE A 341 14.84 9.68 -2.76
CA PHE A 341 13.64 10.53 -2.61
C PHE A 341 12.98 10.30 -1.24
N PHE A 342 12.67 9.07 -0.86
CA PHE A 342 12.02 8.80 0.44
C PHE A 342 12.89 9.16 1.64
N LEU A 343 14.19 8.87 1.59
CA LEU A 343 15.15 9.28 2.62
C LEU A 343 15.24 10.80 2.75
N SER A 344 15.20 11.52 1.63
CA SER A 344 15.20 12.99 1.64
C SER A 344 13.95 13.57 2.29
N VAL A 345 12.80 12.90 2.16
CA VAL A 345 11.57 13.30 2.87
C VAL A 345 11.72 13.10 4.38
N ILE A 346 12.31 11.98 4.83
CA ILE A 346 12.60 11.76 6.26
C ILE A 346 13.59 12.80 6.78
N TYR A 347 14.63 13.09 6.01
CA TYR A 347 15.60 14.13 6.36
C TYR A 347 14.94 15.51 6.50
N ALA A 348 13.98 15.83 5.63
CA ALA A 348 13.21 17.07 5.72
C ALA A 348 12.27 17.12 6.95
N PHE A 349 11.81 15.98 7.43
CA PHE A 349 10.89 15.83 8.56
C PHE A 349 11.37 14.76 9.54
N PRO A 350 12.51 14.99 10.23
CA PRO A 350 13.11 13.99 11.10
C PRO A 350 12.24 13.69 12.31
N SER A 351 11.82 12.43 12.42
CA SER A 351 11.07 11.89 13.56
C SER A 351 11.38 10.40 13.68
N ARG A 352 11.47 9.90 14.92
CA ARG A 352 11.67 8.47 15.17
C ARG A 352 10.53 7.63 14.58
N LEU A 353 9.30 8.07 14.73
CA LEU A 353 8.14 7.39 14.16
C LEU A 353 8.11 7.48 12.63
N ALA A 354 8.57 8.59 12.04
CA ALA A 354 8.74 8.69 10.59
C ALA A 354 9.77 7.68 10.06
N PHE A 355 10.85 7.48 10.76
CA PHE A 355 11.84 6.45 10.44
C PHE A 355 11.25 5.04 10.58
N GLY A 356 10.47 4.78 11.63
CA GLY A 356 9.75 3.52 11.79
C GLY A 356 8.77 3.25 10.64
N MET A 357 8.03 4.27 10.21
CA MET A 357 7.16 4.17 9.03
C MET A 357 7.96 3.83 7.76
N PHE A 358 9.16 4.39 7.61
CA PHE A 358 10.04 4.05 6.48
C PHE A 358 10.49 2.59 6.48
N LEU A 359 10.81 2.04 7.64
CA LEU A 359 11.16 0.62 7.76
C LEU A 359 10.00 -0.28 7.32
N LEU A 360 8.77 0.02 7.77
CA LEU A 360 7.57 -0.69 7.32
C LEU A 360 7.35 -0.55 5.82
N PHE A 361 7.58 0.63 5.30
CA PHE A 361 7.47 0.91 3.89
C PHE A 361 8.45 0.08 3.04
N ILE A 362 9.72 -0.04 3.48
CA ILE A 362 10.70 -0.92 2.82
C ILE A 362 10.27 -2.39 2.90
N MET A 363 9.76 -2.84 4.04
CA MET A 363 9.27 -4.22 4.18
C MET A 363 8.09 -4.50 3.23
N SER A 364 7.18 -3.53 3.08
CA SER A 364 6.10 -3.61 2.11
C SER A 364 6.63 -3.67 0.67
N PHE A 365 7.61 -2.82 0.35
CA PHE A 365 8.25 -2.75 -0.96
C PHE A 365 8.87 -4.08 -1.39
N TRP A 366 9.49 -4.78 -0.49
CA TRP A 366 10.11 -6.07 -0.79
C TRP A 366 9.15 -7.04 -1.50
N GLN A 367 7.88 -6.96 -1.14
CA GLN A 367 6.85 -7.84 -1.69
C GLN A 367 6.04 -7.22 -2.82
N ARG A 368 5.81 -5.89 -2.80
CA ARG A 368 4.89 -5.21 -3.74
C ARG A 368 5.37 -3.82 -4.09
N PRO A 369 6.38 -3.70 -4.96
CA PRO A 369 7.01 -2.40 -5.27
C PRO A 369 6.11 -1.42 -6.02
N TYR A 370 5.10 -1.89 -6.73
CA TYR A 370 4.19 -1.00 -7.48
C TYR A 370 3.40 -0.05 -6.59
N TRP A 371 3.08 -0.49 -5.39
CA TRP A 371 2.32 0.27 -4.42
C TRP A 371 3.07 1.48 -3.88
N LEU A 372 4.37 1.52 -4.04
CA LEU A 372 5.19 2.65 -3.65
C LEU A 372 4.86 3.95 -4.37
N LEU A 373 4.45 3.86 -5.63
CA LEU A 373 4.08 5.01 -6.44
C LEU A 373 2.59 5.36 -6.31
N GLU A 374 1.85 4.61 -5.52
CA GLU A 374 0.40 4.74 -5.34
C GLU A 374 0.05 4.96 -3.86
N ILE A 375 -0.63 4.02 -3.22
CA ILE A 375 -1.23 4.20 -1.89
C ILE A 375 -0.20 4.33 -0.78
N GLU A 376 0.76 3.41 -0.72
CA GLU A 376 1.74 3.39 0.36
C GLU A 376 2.58 4.64 0.35
N SER A 377 2.93 5.16 -0.83
CA SER A 377 3.65 6.42 -0.95
C SER A 377 2.86 7.58 -0.35
N TRP A 378 1.55 7.63 -0.62
CA TRP A 378 0.70 8.69 -0.07
C TRP A 378 0.59 8.58 1.44
N VAL A 379 0.34 7.39 1.96
CA VAL A 379 0.26 7.14 3.40
C VAL A 379 1.60 7.47 4.07
N PHE A 380 2.71 7.04 3.48
CA PHE A 380 4.05 7.35 3.97
C PHE A 380 4.33 8.86 4.01
N LEU A 381 4.10 9.57 2.90
CA LEU A 381 4.37 11.00 2.80
C LEU A 381 3.53 11.83 3.78
N CYS A 382 2.27 11.42 4.02
CA CYS A 382 1.44 12.03 5.05
C CYS A 382 1.95 11.72 6.46
N ALA A 383 2.25 10.45 6.76
CA ALA A 383 2.70 9.99 8.06
C ALA A 383 3.97 10.69 8.52
N VAL A 384 4.99 10.76 7.66
CA VAL A 384 6.29 11.38 7.98
C VAL A 384 6.10 12.82 8.46
N SER A 385 5.29 13.61 7.75
CA SER A 385 5.04 15.00 8.13
C SER A 385 4.19 15.13 9.40
N ILE A 386 3.16 14.30 9.57
CA ILE A 386 2.30 14.30 10.76
C ILE A 386 3.12 13.99 12.00
N PHE A 387 3.96 12.95 11.97
CA PHE A 387 4.80 12.57 13.09
C PHE A 387 5.87 13.60 13.43
N TYR A 388 6.40 14.32 12.45
CA TYR A 388 7.34 15.41 12.70
C TYR A 388 6.72 16.58 13.48
N TYR A 389 5.50 16.98 13.11
CA TYR A 389 4.83 18.11 13.75
C TYR A 389 4.18 17.75 15.08
N ASP A 390 4.04 16.49 15.38
CA ASP A 390 3.44 16.03 16.63
C ASP A 390 4.50 15.90 17.72
N LYS A 391 4.85 17.04 18.31
CA LYS A 391 5.94 17.18 19.29
C LYS A 391 5.68 16.47 20.64
N ASN A 392 4.53 15.86 20.82
CA ASN A 392 4.10 15.25 22.09
C ASN A 392 4.40 13.74 22.18
N ILE A 393 5.32 13.22 21.37
CA ILE A 393 5.75 11.81 21.39
C ILE A 393 7.26 11.74 21.55
#